data_efde8f45edb714c6a5cf6ad56e5e3019
#
_entry.id   efde8f45edb714c6a5cf6ad56e5e3019
#
_cell.length_a   1.000
_cell.length_b   1.000
_cell.length_c   1.000
_cell.angle_alpha   90.00
_cell.angle_beta   90.00
_cell.angle_gamma   90.00
#
_symmetry.space_group_name_H-M   'P 1'
#
loop_
_entity.id
_entity.type
_entity.pdbx_description
1 polymer ?
#
loop_
_entity_poly.entity_id
_entity_poly.type
_entity_poly.pdbx_seq_one_letter_code
_entity_poly.pdbx_strand_id
1 'polypeptide(L)' 'MADEIPTETIAETENYSVWISQEPDGEVTYHVEIGGVTVHFFDEEWNEFLQLIRAIPAK' A
#
# COMPACT_ATOMS: atom_id res chain seq x y z
N MET A 1 6.39 -23.61 10.74
CA MET A 1 6.81 -22.72 10.54
C MET A 1 6.09 -21.78 9.99
N ALA A 2 6.09 -20.85 10.31
CA ALA A 2 5.27 -19.90 9.86
C ALA A 2 5.65 -19.44 8.55
N ASP A 3 4.77 -19.35 7.71
CA ASP A 3 5.05 -18.85 6.43
C ASP A 3 4.65 -17.42 6.45
N GLU A 4 5.28 -16.64 7.27
CA GLU A 4 4.95 -15.25 7.35
C GLU A 4 5.40 -14.54 6.10
N ILE A 5 4.51 -13.76 5.53
CA ILE A 5 4.84 -12.92 4.41
C ILE A 5 5.46 -11.65 4.97
N PRO A 6 6.68 -11.31 4.55
CA PRO A 6 7.31 -10.09 5.07
C PRO A 6 6.48 -8.86 4.74
N THR A 7 6.27 -8.02 5.72
CA THR A 7 5.56 -6.76 5.52
C THR A 7 6.39 -5.63 6.07
N GLU A 8 6.17 -4.45 5.50
CA GLU A 8 6.88 -3.27 5.93
C GLU A 8 5.96 -2.07 5.82
N THR A 9 5.81 -1.33 6.90
CA THR A 9 5.02 -0.12 6.89
C THR A 9 5.85 1.00 6.29
N ILE A 10 5.36 1.60 5.21
CA ILE A 10 6.11 2.63 4.52
C ILE A 10 5.58 4.03 4.79
N ALA A 11 4.36 4.16 5.28
CA ALA A 11 3.80 5.46 5.64
C ALA A 11 2.67 5.25 6.61
N GLU A 12 2.50 6.20 7.51
CA GLU A 12 1.49 6.03 8.54
C GLU A 12 1.12 7.39 9.11
N THR A 13 -0.17 7.62 9.25
CA THR A 13 -0.68 8.77 9.96
C THR A 13 -1.56 8.26 11.09
N GLU A 14 -2.22 9.18 11.76
CA GLU A 14 -3.03 8.79 12.91
C GLU A 14 -4.14 7.83 12.52
N ASN A 15 -4.73 8.01 11.34
CA ASN A 15 -5.87 7.20 10.93
C ASN A 15 -5.64 6.39 9.68
N TYR A 16 -4.54 6.61 8.99
CA TYR A 16 -4.27 5.94 7.72
C TYR A 16 -2.90 5.31 7.76
N SER A 17 -2.73 4.24 7.03
CA SER A 17 -1.41 3.63 6.94
C SER A 17 -1.26 2.93 5.60
N VAL A 18 -0.02 2.80 5.18
CA VAL A 18 0.34 2.08 3.96
C VAL A 18 1.46 1.13 4.30
N TRP A 19 1.30 -0.12 3.93
CA TRP A 19 2.36 -1.09 4.11
C TRP A 19 2.42 -1.99 2.89
N ILE A 20 3.56 -2.63 2.72
CA ILE A 20 3.76 -3.52 1.59
C ILE A 20 3.98 -4.93 2.12
N SER A 21 3.64 -5.90 1.29
CA SER A 21 3.96 -7.28 1.57
C SER A 21 4.65 -7.85 0.34
N GLN A 22 5.66 -8.68 0.58
CA GLN A 22 6.39 -9.32 -0.50
C GLN A 22 5.85 -10.74 -0.65
N GLU A 23 5.28 -11.00 -1.81
CA GLU A 23 4.68 -12.28 -2.07
C GLU A 23 5.73 -13.32 -2.41
N PRO A 24 5.41 -14.60 -2.21
CA PRO A 24 6.40 -15.65 -2.51
C PRO A 24 6.85 -15.68 -3.96
N ASP A 25 6.04 -15.16 -4.88
CA ASP A 25 6.42 -15.17 -6.29
C ASP A 25 7.27 -13.96 -6.66
N GLY A 26 7.67 -13.17 -5.69
CA GLY A 26 8.51 -12.01 -5.94
C GLY A 26 7.76 -10.73 -6.18
N GLU A 27 6.46 -10.78 -6.17
CA GLU A 27 5.66 -9.56 -6.39
C GLU A 27 5.45 -8.84 -5.08
N VAL A 28 5.16 -7.55 -5.19
CA VAL A 28 4.89 -6.72 -4.03
C VAL A 28 3.45 -6.22 -4.11
N THR A 29 2.75 -6.36 -3.01
CA THR A 29 1.39 -5.85 -2.90
C THR A 29 1.39 -4.68 -1.92
N TYR A 30 0.77 -3.59 -2.34
CA TYR A 30 0.63 -2.40 -1.49
C TYR A 30 -0.74 -2.43 -0.84
N HIS A 31 -0.76 -2.20 0.46
CA HIS A 31 -2.00 -2.20 1.24
C HIS A 31 -2.20 -0.80 1.81
N VAL A 32 -3.35 -0.22 1.54
CA VAL A 32 -3.68 1.10 2.04
C VAL A 32 -4.89 0.98 2.95
N GLU A 33 -4.70 1.34 4.19
CA GLU A 33 -5.81 1.33 5.16
C GLU A 33 -6.27 2.75 5.38
N ILE A 34 -7.51 3.02 5.04
CA ILE A 34 -8.09 4.33 5.15
C ILE A 34 -9.36 4.20 5.96
N GLY A 35 -9.31 4.65 7.22
CA GLY A 35 -10.44 4.47 8.09
C GLY A 35 -10.72 2.99 8.28
N GLY A 36 -11.90 2.56 7.96
CA GLY A 36 -12.27 1.16 8.10
C GLY A 36 -12.13 0.33 6.86
N VAL A 37 -11.44 0.85 5.83
CA VAL A 37 -11.33 0.18 4.54
C VAL A 37 -9.88 -0.09 4.24
N THR A 38 -9.59 -1.28 3.73
CA THR A 38 -8.25 -1.62 3.26
C THR A 38 -8.32 -1.91 1.77
N VAL A 39 -7.48 -1.23 1.01
CA VAL A 39 -7.42 -1.37 -0.43
C VAL A 39 -6.07 -1.96 -0.80
N HIS A 40 -6.05 -2.85 -1.79
CA HIS A 40 -4.85 -3.54 -2.21
C HIS A 40 -4.50 -3.13 -3.63
N PHE A 41 -3.22 -2.89 -3.87
CA PHE A 41 -2.73 -2.50 -5.19
C PHE A 41 -1.55 -3.37 -5.56
N PHE A 42 -1.48 -3.74 -6.83
CA PHE A 42 -0.26 -4.29 -7.39
C PHE A 42 0.64 -3.14 -7.83
N ASP A 43 1.85 -3.48 -8.28
CA ASP A 43 2.86 -2.48 -8.53
C ASP A 43 2.40 -1.42 -9.54
N GLU A 44 1.85 -1.86 -10.66
CA GLU A 44 1.40 -0.91 -11.67
C GLU A 44 0.23 -0.09 -11.17
N GLU A 45 -0.68 -0.73 -10.47
CA GLU A 45 -1.83 -0.02 -9.92
C GLU A 45 -1.40 1.00 -8.89
N TRP A 46 -0.38 0.67 -8.11
CA TRP A 46 0.13 1.58 -7.10
C TRP A 46 0.71 2.83 -7.75
N ASN A 47 1.46 2.65 -8.84
CA ASN A 47 2.03 3.80 -9.53
C ASN A 47 0.95 4.71 -10.08
N GLU A 48 -0.12 4.13 -10.62
CA GLU A 48 -1.20 4.92 -11.15
C GLU A 48 -1.94 5.64 -10.03
N PHE A 49 -2.10 4.99 -8.88
CA PHE A 49 -2.74 5.61 -7.74
C PHE A 49 -1.94 6.82 -7.26
N LEU A 50 -0.62 6.70 -7.24
CA LEU A 50 0.22 7.84 -6.86
C LEU A 50 0.10 8.98 -7.86
N GLN A 51 -0.01 8.68 -9.14
CA GLN A 51 -0.21 9.72 -10.14
C GLN A 51 -1.51 10.45 -9.90
N LEU A 52 -2.55 9.72 -9.54
CA LEU A 52 -3.84 10.34 -9.24
C LEU A 52 -3.72 11.27 -8.06
N ILE A 53 -3.06 10.83 -6.99
CA ILE A 53 -2.92 11.64 -5.80
C ILE A 53 -2.13 12.91 -6.10
N ARG A 54 -1.07 12.79 -6.89
CA ARG A 54 -0.24 13.95 -7.22
C ARG A 54 -0.99 14.95 -8.09
N ALA A 55 -2.03 14.51 -8.78
CA ALA A 55 -2.81 15.41 -9.61
C ALA A 55 -3.81 16.24 -8.80
N ILE A 56 -4.00 15.90 -7.53
CA ILE A 56 -4.93 16.64 -6.69
C ILE A 56 -4.23 17.90 -6.22
N PRO A 57 -4.83 19.08 -6.50
CA PRO A 57 -4.17 20.32 -6.08
C PRO A 57 -4.16 20.42 -4.56
N ALA A 58 -3.03 20.84 -4.04
CA ALA A 58 -2.90 21.11 -2.61
C ALA A 58 -3.62 22.42 -2.30
N LYS A 59 -4.25 22.46 -1.14
CA LYS A 59 -4.94 23.67 -0.75
C LYS A 59 -4.09 24.53 0.12
#